data_98235830f966adeb6a018dd790f8b9f0
#
_entry.id   98235830f966adeb6a018dd790f8b9f0
#
_cell.length_a   1.000
_cell.length_b   1.000
_cell.length_c   1.000
_cell.angle_alpha   90.00
_cell.angle_beta   90.00
_cell.angle_gamma   90.00
#
_symmetry.space_group_name_H-M   'P 1'
#
loop_
_entity.id
_entity.type
_entity.pdbx_description
1 polymer ?
#
loop_
_entity_poly.entity_id
_entity_poly.type
_entity_poly.pdbx_seq_one_letter_code
_entity_poly.pdbx_strand_id
1 'polypeptide(L)'
;MASRSAKKKPAKKRSAATKKAVAKRAGRKRAAKPATTTKEKLYASLVVQLLSLLKGENDFIANAANFSSLLFNSLPNVNWAGFYFLQGEELVLGPFQGNPACVRIPLGAGVCGVAAQQCETIIVPNVHEFPGHIACDVASNSEIVVPLFDGERLLGVLDLDSQTIGRFDDQDAEGLNELVTVFVAHEEGLGM
;
A
#
# COMPACT_ATOMS: atom_id res chain seq x y z
N MET A 1 9.20 -42.60 59.04
CA MET A 1 9.12 -44.04 58.74
C MET A 1 8.82 -44.23 57.27
N ALA A 2 9.47 -45.21 56.66
CA ALA A 2 9.33 -45.76 55.31
C ALA A 2 9.96 -44.97 54.14
N SER A 3 11.23 -45.31 53.92
CA SER A 3 12.01 -45.30 52.69
C SER A 3 11.31 -46.02 51.52
N ARG A 4 11.31 -45.48 50.30
CA ARG A 4 11.11 -46.23 49.05
C ARG A 4 12.19 -45.91 48.04
N SER A 5 13.01 -46.92 47.82
CA SER A 5 14.05 -47.14 46.86
C SER A 5 13.64 -46.84 45.40
N ALA A 6 14.40 -46.03 44.66
CA ALA A 6 14.29 -45.83 43.24
C ALA A 6 15.17 -46.81 42.47
N LYS A 7 14.57 -47.72 41.68
CA LYS A 7 15.24 -48.68 40.80
C LYS A 7 15.75 -47.97 39.53
N LYS A 8 17.07 -48.04 39.27
CA LYS A 8 17.72 -47.69 38.01
C LYS A 8 17.32 -48.63 36.88
N LYS A 9 16.83 -48.13 35.74
CA LYS A 9 16.70 -48.85 34.47
C LYS A 9 17.98 -48.76 33.62
N PRO A 10 18.37 -49.80 32.88
CA PRO A 10 19.61 -49.84 32.12
C PRO A 10 19.55 -49.06 30.79
N ALA A 11 20.66 -48.47 30.39
CA ALA A 11 20.85 -47.74 29.14
C ALA A 11 20.83 -48.68 27.94
N LYS A 12 19.95 -48.42 26.95
CA LYS A 12 19.94 -49.09 25.64
C LYS A 12 21.04 -48.52 24.73
N LYS A 13 21.93 -49.39 24.27
CA LYS A 13 22.94 -49.11 23.23
C LYS A 13 22.24 -48.76 21.94
N ARG A 14 22.49 -47.55 21.41
CA ARG A 14 22.07 -47.13 20.05
C ARG A 14 23.09 -47.62 19.02
N SER A 15 22.60 -48.35 18.01
CA SER A 15 23.37 -48.97 16.95
C SER A 15 23.88 -47.94 15.91
N ALA A 16 25.00 -48.32 15.26
CA ALA A 16 25.79 -47.52 14.32
C ALA A 16 25.17 -47.42 12.88
N ALA A 17 23.93 -46.96 12.75
CA ALA A 17 23.24 -46.88 11.46
C ALA A 17 22.93 -45.43 10.97
N THR A 18 23.50 -44.37 11.58
CA THR A 18 23.13 -42.98 11.30
C THR A 18 24.26 -42.14 10.70
N LYS A 19 25.24 -42.74 9.99
CA LYS A 19 26.36 -42.00 9.38
C LYS A 19 26.33 -41.93 7.83
N LYS A 20 25.20 -42.15 7.17
CA LYS A 20 25.14 -42.14 5.67
C LYS A 20 24.06 -41.19 5.08
N ALA A 21 23.53 -40.21 5.79
CA ALA A 21 22.48 -39.31 5.30
C ALA A 21 22.86 -37.81 5.29
N VAL A 22 24.13 -37.43 5.35
CA VAL A 22 24.57 -36.02 5.41
C VAL A 22 25.31 -35.52 4.15
N ALA A 23 25.33 -36.31 3.06
CA ALA A 23 26.09 -35.95 1.86
C ALA A 23 25.19 -35.86 0.58
N LYS A 24 24.06 -35.14 0.62
CA LYS A 24 23.34 -34.77 -0.62
C LYS A 24 22.49 -33.50 -0.44
N ARG A 25 23.12 -32.42 -0.01
CA ARG A 25 22.50 -31.09 0.04
C ARG A 25 23.43 -30.04 -0.58
N ALA A 26 23.90 -30.33 -1.80
CA ALA A 26 24.65 -29.37 -2.61
C ALA A 26 23.84 -29.14 -3.91
N GLY A 27 23.41 -27.91 -4.15
CA GLY A 27 22.92 -27.50 -5.45
C GLY A 27 21.45 -27.09 -5.54
N ARG A 28 20.85 -26.44 -4.53
CA ARG A 28 19.69 -25.59 -4.79
C ARG A 28 20.20 -24.33 -5.49
N LYS A 29 20.17 -24.32 -6.84
CA LYS A 29 20.36 -23.08 -7.61
C LYS A 29 19.39 -22.05 -7.04
N ARG A 30 19.89 -20.92 -6.51
CA ARG A 30 19.09 -19.76 -6.19
C ARG A 30 18.31 -19.43 -7.47
N ALA A 31 16.99 -19.48 -7.41
CA ALA A 31 16.15 -18.97 -8.48
C ALA A 31 16.59 -17.52 -8.72
N ALA A 32 16.89 -17.18 -9.96
CA ALA A 32 17.20 -15.81 -10.33
C ALA A 32 15.97 -14.96 -9.96
N LYS A 33 16.20 -13.80 -9.28
CA LYS A 33 15.13 -12.84 -9.01
C LYS A 33 14.49 -12.48 -10.36
N PRO A 34 13.16 -12.52 -10.52
CA PRO A 34 12.52 -12.14 -11.77
C PRO A 34 13.00 -10.76 -12.21
N ALA A 35 13.10 -10.53 -13.51
CA ALA A 35 13.51 -9.22 -14.03
C ALA A 35 12.50 -8.17 -13.58
N THR A 36 13.00 -7.03 -13.06
CA THR A 36 12.20 -5.89 -12.63
C THR A 36 11.31 -5.42 -13.79
N THR A 37 9.99 -5.32 -13.56
CA THR A 37 9.03 -4.88 -14.57
C THR A 37 9.19 -3.40 -14.93
N THR A 38 8.53 -2.94 -15.98
CA THR A 38 8.52 -1.52 -16.36
C THR A 38 7.79 -0.68 -15.29
N LYS A 39 6.70 -1.20 -14.70
CA LYS A 39 5.96 -0.52 -13.61
C LYS A 39 6.81 -0.42 -12.33
N GLU A 40 7.47 -1.50 -11.91
CA GLU A 40 8.38 -1.45 -10.75
C GLU A 40 9.48 -0.39 -10.90
N LYS A 41 10.07 -0.25 -12.10
CA LYS A 41 11.06 0.80 -12.37
C LYS A 41 10.46 2.20 -12.31
N LEU A 42 9.24 2.36 -12.82
CA LEU A 42 8.52 3.62 -12.76
C LEU A 42 8.28 4.04 -11.31
N TYR A 43 7.69 3.17 -10.49
CA TYR A 43 7.42 3.47 -9.08
C TYR A 43 8.70 3.71 -8.27
N ALA A 44 9.75 2.93 -8.48
CA ALA A 44 11.05 3.19 -7.86
C ALA A 44 11.63 4.59 -8.23
N SER A 45 11.43 5.04 -9.48
CA SER A 45 11.79 6.40 -9.88
C SER A 45 10.91 7.45 -9.21
N LEU A 46 9.61 7.19 -9.04
CA LEU A 46 8.69 8.12 -8.36
C LEU A 46 9.03 8.27 -6.87
N VAL A 47 9.45 7.20 -6.19
CA VAL A 47 9.94 7.27 -4.81
C VAL A 47 11.13 8.23 -4.69
N VAL A 48 12.11 8.14 -5.60
CA VAL A 48 13.28 9.06 -5.60
C VAL A 48 12.84 10.51 -5.85
N GLN A 49 11.91 10.73 -6.76
CA GLN A 49 11.37 12.06 -7.06
C GLN A 49 10.59 12.64 -5.88
N LEU A 50 9.72 11.83 -5.25
CA LEU A 50 8.95 12.22 -4.06
C LEU A 50 9.89 12.61 -2.91
N LEU A 51 10.88 11.80 -2.58
CA LEU A 51 11.89 12.12 -1.56
C LEU A 51 12.62 13.44 -1.85
N SER A 52 12.86 13.74 -3.13
CA SER A 52 13.48 15.02 -3.54
C SER A 52 12.55 16.22 -3.34
N LEU A 53 11.25 16.05 -3.59
CA LEU A 53 10.24 17.09 -3.39
C LEU A 53 10.01 17.39 -1.91
N LEU A 54 9.96 16.35 -1.07
CA LEU A 54 9.75 16.46 0.37
C LEU A 54 10.96 17.07 1.10
N LYS A 55 12.15 17.02 0.50
CA LYS A 55 13.39 17.43 1.16
C LYS A 55 13.39 18.91 1.54
N GLY A 56 13.28 19.16 2.85
CA GLY A 56 13.37 20.52 3.43
C GLY A 56 12.05 21.30 3.37
N GLU A 57 10.95 20.67 2.94
CA GLU A 57 9.60 21.22 3.03
C GLU A 57 8.86 20.57 4.20
N ASN A 58 8.18 21.37 5.01
CA ASN A 58 7.50 20.93 6.22
C ASN A 58 6.01 21.28 6.20
N ASP A 59 5.51 21.87 5.13
CA ASP A 59 4.09 22.14 4.97
C ASP A 59 3.37 20.95 4.34
N PHE A 60 2.51 20.32 5.11
CA PHE A 60 1.75 19.14 4.71
C PHE A 60 0.93 19.35 3.44
N ILE A 61 0.28 20.52 3.30
CA ILE A 61 -0.56 20.81 2.13
C ILE A 61 0.31 21.02 0.89
N ALA A 62 1.45 21.70 1.01
CA ALA A 62 2.40 21.85 -0.09
C ALA A 62 2.95 20.49 -0.54
N ASN A 63 3.34 19.63 0.40
CA ASN A 63 3.80 18.27 0.14
C ASN A 63 2.73 17.42 -0.54
N ALA A 64 1.50 17.41 -0.04
CA ALA A 64 0.38 16.69 -0.64
C ALA A 64 0.04 17.20 -2.05
N ALA A 65 0.11 18.52 -2.28
CA ALA A 65 -0.13 19.12 -3.59
C ALA A 65 0.94 18.71 -4.61
N ASN A 66 2.21 18.73 -4.22
CA ASN A 66 3.32 18.29 -5.07
C ASN A 66 3.25 16.78 -5.33
N PHE A 67 2.87 15.98 -4.36
CA PHE A 67 2.69 14.54 -4.53
C PHE A 67 1.56 14.23 -5.51
N SER A 68 0.38 14.87 -5.37
CA SER A 68 -0.73 14.73 -6.32
C SER A 68 -0.30 15.10 -7.73
N SER A 69 0.45 16.20 -7.88
CA SER A 69 0.98 16.66 -9.18
C SER A 69 1.99 15.67 -9.77
N LEU A 70 2.89 15.11 -8.93
CA LEU A 70 3.85 14.11 -9.37
C LEU A 70 3.16 12.87 -9.95
N LEU A 71 2.15 12.34 -9.27
CA LEU A 71 1.39 11.16 -9.73
C LEU A 71 0.63 11.46 -11.01
N PHE A 72 -0.12 12.56 -11.04
CA PHE A 72 -0.93 12.96 -12.19
C PHE A 72 -0.11 13.11 -13.48
N ASN A 73 1.09 13.71 -13.38
CA ASN A 73 1.95 13.96 -14.54
C ASN A 73 2.83 12.77 -14.94
N SER A 74 3.05 11.80 -14.04
CA SER A 74 3.98 10.69 -14.28
C SER A 74 3.31 9.37 -14.62
N LEU A 75 2.09 9.14 -14.11
CA LEU A 75 1.36 7.90 -14.36
C LEU A 75 0.54 8.01 -15.65
N PRO A 76 0.73 7.09 -16.60
CA PRO A 76 -0.03 7.15 -17.86
C PRO A 76 -1.52 6.85 -17.62
N ASN A 77 -2.38 7.54 -18.37
CA ASN A 77 -3.84 7.36 -18.38
C ASN A 77 -4.52 7.60 -17.00
N VAL A 78 -3.96 8.47 -16.18
CA VAL A 78 -4.61 9.01 -14.97
C VAL A 78 -5.29 10.33 -15.33
N ASN A 79 -6.56 10.50 -14.96
CA ASN A 79 -7.33 11.74 -15.18
C ASN A 79 -7.62 12.48 -13.88
N TRP A 80 -7.41 11.84 -12.72
CA TRP A 80 -7.49 12.46 -11.41
C TRP A 80 -6.50 11.81 -10.45
N ALA A 81 -5.86 12.60 -9.58
CA ALA A 81 -4.99 12.12 -8.51
C ALA A 81 -5.00 13.10 -7.35
N GLY A 82 -5.32 12.66 -6.14
CA GLY A 82 -5.41 13.55 -5.00
C GLY A 82 -5.70 12.87 -3.68
N PHE A 83 -5.88 13.70 -2.67
CA PHE A 83 -6.10 13.27 -1.30
C PHE A 83 -7.49 13.60 -0.82
N TYR A 84 -8.02 12.72 0.02
CA TYR A 84 -9.12 12.99 0.91
C TYR A 84 -8.67 12.73 2.34
N PHE A 85 -8.79 13.74 3.22
CA PHE A 85 -8.38 13.63 4.62
C PHE A 85 -9.56 13.37 5.55
N LEU A 86 -9.37 12.46 6.51
CA LEU A 86 -10.41 12.11 7.47
C LEU A 86 -10.65 13.25 8.47
N GLN A 87 -11.89 13.71 8.54
CA GLN A 87 -12.37 14.69 9.52
C GLN A 87 -13.65 14.15 10.20
N GLY A 88 -13.51 13.62 11.41
CA GLY A 88 -14.62 12.93 12.07
C GLY A 88 -15.00 11.63 11.34
N GLU A 89 -16.22 11.54 10.82
CA GLU A 89 -16.73 10.38 10.08
C GLU A 89 -16.82 10.61 8.56
N GLU A 90 -16.18 11.66 8.06
CA GLU A 90 -16.17 12.02 6.65
C GLU A 90 -14.75 12.21 6.11
N LEU A 91 -14.55 11.87 4.86
CA LEU A 91 -13.40 12.25 4.06
C LEU A 91 -13.65 13.63 3.44
N VAL A 92 -12.70 14.54 3.60
CA VAL A 92 -12.76 15.90 3.06
C VAL A 92 -11.70 16.08 2.00
N LEU A 93 -12.07 16.63 0.85
CA LEU A 93 -11.19 16.86 -0.29
C LEU A 93 -9.96 17.68 0.12
N GLY A 94 -8.80 17.15 -0.17
CA GLY A 94 -7.48 17.75 0.01
C GLY A 94 -6.88 18.23 -1.31
N PRO A 95 -5.55 18.39 -1.40
CA PRO A 95 -4.87 18.73 -2.64
C PRO A 95 -5.05 17.64 -3.70
N PHE A 96 -5.31 18.06 -4.96
CA PHE A 96 -5.53 17.17 -6.08
C PHE A 96 -5.16 17.81 -7.43
N GLN A 97 -5.09 16.98 -8.47
CA GLN A 97 -4.98 17.35 -9.87
C GLN A 97 -6.09 16.64 -10.65
N GLY A 98 -6.74 17.35 -11.56
CA GLY A 98 -7.88 16.84 -12.36
C GLY A 98 -9.08 17.79 -12.33
N ASN A 99 -10.25 17.25 -12.69
CA ASN A 99 -11.52 18.00 -12.64
C ASN A 99 -11.97 18.22 -11.18
N PRO A 100 -12.84 19.24 -10.92
CA PRO A 100 -13.48 19.40 -9.62
C PRO A 100 -14.17 18.11 -9.17
N ALA A 101 -14.02 17.76 -7.88
CA ALA A 101 -14.49 16.50 -7.31
C ALA A 101 -15.46 16.72 -6.13
N CYS A 102 -15.99 15.63 -5.59
CA CYS A 102 -16.84 15.66 -4.38
C CYS A 102 -16.08 16.28 -3.21
N VAL A 103 -16.68 17.21 -2.48
CA VAL A 103 -15.98 17.89 -1.37
C VAL A 103 -15.96 17.03 -0.11
N ARG A 104 -17.02 16.21 0.12
CA ARG A 104 -17.14 15.35 1.29
C ARG A 104 -17.69 14.00 0.91
N ILE A 105 -17.11 12.94 1.49
CA ILE A 105 -17.48 11.54 1.26
C ILE A 105 -17.60 10.87 2.63
N PRO A 106 -18.80 10.39 3.04
CA PRO A 106 -18.96 9.65 4.29
C PRO A 106 -18.14 8.35 4.28
N LEU A 107 -17.65 7.91 5.44
CA LEU A 107 -17.04 6.58 5.57
C LEU A 107 -18.04 5.50 5.11
N GLY A 108 -17.55 4.54 4.34
CA GLY A 108 -18.36 3.46 3.75
C GLY A 108 -19.13 3.84 2.49
N ALA A 109 -19.05 5.09 2.00
CA ALA A 109 -19.71 5.54 0.77
C ALA A 109 -18.71 5.68 -0.38
N GLY A 110 -19.08 5.23 -1.57
CA GLY A 110 -18.20 5.21 -2.74
C GLY A 110 -16.93 4.37 -2.52
N VAL A 111 -15.98 4.42 -3.45
CA VAL A 111 -14.74 3.64 -3.31
C VAL A 111 -13.85 4.21 -2.22
N CYS A 112 -13.64 5.52 -2.19
CA CYS A 112 -12.86 6.21 -1.17
C CYS A 112 -13.38 5.96 0.25
N GLY A 113 -14.69 6.10 0.48
CA GLY A 113 -15.28 5.86 1.80
C GLY A 113 -15.20 4.40 2.24
N VAL A 114 -15.35 3.46 1.31
CA VAL A 114 -15.20 2.01 1.59
C VAL A 114 -13.74 1.67 1.89
N ALA A 115 -12.77 2.17 1.12
CA ALA A 115 -11.34 1.96 1.38
C ALA A 115 -10.93 2.50 2.77
N ALA A 116 -11.40 3.70 3.11
CA ALA A 116 -11.16 4.29 4.42
C ALA A 116 -11.78 3.45 5.56
N GLN A 117 -13.01 2.97 5.39
CA GLN A 117 -13.71 2.17 6.40
C GLN A 117 -13.09 0.78 6.60
N GLN A 118 -12.65 0.13 5.50
CA GLN A 118 -12.02 -1.18 5.53
C GLN A 118 -10.53 -1.12 5.89
N CYS A 119 -9.93 0.08 5.82
CA CYS A 119 -8.50 0.28 6.01
C CYS A 119 -7.64 -0.55 5.04
N GLU A 120 -8.12 -0.75 3.82
CA GLU A 120 -7.47 -1.56 2.78
C GLU A 120 -7.40 -0.83 1.45
N THR A 121 -6.33 -1.07 0.69
CA THR A 121 -6.23 -0.59 -0.69
C THR A 121 -7.27 -1.28 -1.55
N ILE A 122 -8.07 -0.49 -2.29
CA ILE A 122 -9.12 -1.00 -3.17
C ILE A 122 -8.78 -0.66 -4.62
N ILE A 123 -8.80 -1.68 -5.49
CA ILE A 123 -8.70 -1.54 -6.94
C ILE A 123 -10.08 -1.82 -7.55
N VAL A 124 -10.62 -0.86 -8.28
CA VAL A 124 -11.90 -0.99 -8.98
C VAL A 124 -11.64 -0.97 -10.50
N PRO A 125 -11.66 -2.13 -11.16
CA PRO A 125 -11.42 -2.19 -12.61
C PRO A 125 -12.48 -1.48 -13.44
N ASN A 126 -13.74 -1.44 -12.98
CA ASN A 126 -14.85 -0.76 -13.60
C ASN A 126 -15.75 -0.14 -12.52
N VAL A 127 -15.69 1.18 -12.39
CA VAL A 127 -16.44 1.92 -11.35
C VAL A 127 -17.96 1.81 -11.52
N HIS A 128 -18.44 1.55 -12.73
CA HIS A 128 -19.88 1.38 -13.00
C HIS A 128 -20.45 0.06 -12.45
N GLU A 129 -19.57 -0.90 -12.09
CA GLU A 129 -19.93 -2.17 -11.48
C GLU A 129 -19.76 -2.15 -9.95
N PHE A 130 -19.17 -1.07 -9.39
CA PHE A 130 -18.93 -0.96 -7.95
C PHE A 130 -20.22 -0.55 -7.23
N PRO A 131 -20.72 -1.36 -6.26
CA PRO A 131 -21.97 -1.06 -5.55
C PRO A 131 -21.85 0.25 -4.75
N GLY A 132 -22.75 1.19 -5.01
CA GLY A 132 -22.76 2.48 -4.31
C GLY A 132 -21.67 3.45 -4.75
N HIS A 133 -21.07 3.25 -5.94
CA HIS A 133 -20.12 4.19 -6.52
C HIS A 133 -20.68 5.61 -6.56
N ILE A 134 -19.89 6.59 -6.14
CA ILE A 134 -20.20 8.02 -6.21
C ILE A 134 -19.40 8.59 -7.38
N ALA A 135 -20.06 8.94 -8.47
CA ALA A 135 -19.41 9.52 -9.64
C ALA A 135 -19.01 10.98 -9.36
N CYS A 136 -17.84 11.20 -8.77
CA CYS A 136 -17.28 12.54 -8.60
C CYS A 136 -16.74 13.13 -9.90
N ASP A 137 -16.19 12.29 -10.78
CA ASP A 137 -15.90 12.64 -12.19
C ASP A 137 -16.55 11.60 -13.10
N VAL A 138 -17.48 12.05 -13.96
CA VAL A 138 -18.20 11.18 -14.91
C VAL A 138 -17.30 10.58 -15.99
N ALA A 139 -16.08 11.07 -16.16
CA ALA A 139 -15.11 10.56 -17.12
C ALA A 139 -14.32 9.34 -16.57
N SER A 140 -14.33 9.11 -15.27
CA SER A 140 -13.61 8.01 -14.63
C SER A 140 -14.30 6.68 -14.89
N ASN A 141 -13.51 5.67 -15.28
CA ASN A 141 -13.97 4.32 -15.56
C ASN A 141 -13.28 3.26 -14.67
N SER A 142 -12.11 3.53 -14.13
CA SER A 142 -11.46 2.70 -13.11
C SER A 142 -10.81 3.58 -12.05
N GLU A 143 -10.62 3.03 -10.85
CA GLU A 143 -10.18 3.77 -9.67
C GLU A 143 -9.28 2.88 -8.81
N ILE A 144 -8.29 3.49 -8.13
CA ILE A 144 -7.52 2.87 -7.05
C ILE A 144 -7.44 3.83 -5.87
N VAL A 145 -7.78 3.33 -4.70
CA VAL A 145 -7.74 4.09 -3.44
C VAL A 145 -6.81 3.43 -2.45
N VAL A 146 -5.88 4.21 -1.90
CA VAL A 146 -4.86 3.75 -0.94
C VAL A 146 -5.02 4.52 0.37
N PRO A 147 -5.34 3.86 1.50
CA PRO A 147 -5.42 4.51 2.81
C PRO A 147 -4.05 5.00 3.32
N LEU A 148 -4.04 6.16 3.99
CA LEU A 148 -2.88 6.74 4.66
C LEU A 148 -2.98 6.51 6.17
N PHE A 149 -1.92 5.99 6.79
CA PHE A 149 -1.86 5.71 8.22
C PHE A 149 -0.66 6.35 8.89
N ASP A 150 -0.88 6.99 10.03
CA ASP A 150 0.12 7.36 11.03
C ASP A 150 0.01 6.34 12.18
N GLY A 151 0.89 5.35 12.20
CA GLY A 151 0.77 4.17 13.05
C GLY A 151 -0.53 3.40 12.78
N GLU A 152 -1.44 3.37 13.76
CA GLU A 152 -2.78 2.76 13.61
C GLU A 152 -3.87 3.79 13.24
N ARG A 153 -3.53 5.08 13.20
CA ARG A 153 -4.48 6.17 12.94
C ARG A 153 -4.65 6.38 11.43
N LEU A 154 -5.87 6.24 10.94
CA LEU A 154 -6.21 6.61 9.57
C LEU A 154 -6.18 8.15 9.43
N LEU A 155 -5.39 8.67 8.50
CA LEU A 155 -5.30 10.08 8.16
C LEU A 155 -6.25 10.46 7.01
N GLY A 156 -6.52 9.53 6.12
CA GLY A 156 -7.31 9.73 4.92
C GLY A 156 -6.98 8.71 3.85
N VAL A 157 -7.20 9.07 2.60
CA VAL A 157 -6.90 8.23 1.43
C VAL A 157 -6.22 9.04 0.34
N LEU A 158 -5.36 8.37 -0.43
CA LEU A 158 -4.90 8.77 -1.76
C LEU A 158 -5.78 8.08 -2.79
N ASP A 159 -6.35 8.86 -3.70
CA ASP A 159 -7.28 8.42 -4.72
C ASP A 159 -6.73 8.73 -6.12
N LEU A 160 -6.81 7.77 -7.03
CA LEU A 160 -6.44 7.94 -8.43
C LEU A 160 -7.52 7.34 -9.34
N ASP A 161 -7.93 8.15 -10.32
CA ASP A 161 -8.90 7.76 -11.34
C ASP A 161 -8.28 7.63 -12.73
N SER A 162 -8.93 6.81 -13.56
CA SER A 162 -8.61 6.66 -14.98
C SER A 162 -9.86 6.55 -15.86
N GLN A 163 -9.78 7.15 -17.03
CA GLN A 163 -10.78 6.94 -18.09
C GLN A 163 -10.68 5.55 -18.76
N THR A 164 -9.63 4.78 -18.46
CA THR A 164 -9.40 3.46 -19.02
C THR A 164 -9.90 2.40 -18.05
N ILE A 165 -10.83 1.54 -18.47
CA ILE A 165 -11.26 0.36 -17.69
C ILE A 165 -10.05 -0.53 -17.41
N GLY A 166 -9.90 -1.01 -16.16
CA GLY A 166 -8.82 -1.90 -15.75
C GLY A 166 -7.42 -1.28 -15.81
N ARG A 167 -7.30 0.06 -15.65
CA ARG A 167 -5.99 0.73 -15.67
C ARG A 167 -5.08 0.29 -14.54
N PHE A 168 -5.63 0.08 -13.37
CA PHE A 168 -4.88 -0.23 -12.16
C PHE A 168 -4.82 -1.72 -11.88
N ASP A 169 -3.65 -2.21 -11.41
CA ASP A 169 -3.38 -3.59 -11.03
C ASP A 169 -2.58 -3.68 -9.71
N ASP A 170 -2.23 -4.90 -9.29
CA ASP A 170 -1.49 -5.15 -8.06
C ASP A 170 -0.13 -4.43 -8.01
N GLN A 171 0.55 -4.24 -9.16
CA GLN A 171 1.80 -3.51 -9.21
C GLN A 171 1.60 -1.99 -8.97
N ASP A 172 0.47 -1.44 -9.40
CA ASP A 172 0.10 -0.06 -9.06
C ASP A 172 -0.18 0.05 -7.56
N ALA A 173 -0.92 -0.91 -6.98
CA ALA A 173 -1.19 -0.94 -5.55
C ALA A 173 0.10 -1.03 -4.72
N GLU A 174 1.02 -1.93 -5.06
CA GLU A 174 2.32 -2.06 -4.39
C GLU A 174 3.12 -0.75 -4.46
N GLY A 175 3.23 -0.16 -5.65
CA GLY A 175 3.99 1.07 -5.85
C GLY A 175 3.37 2.30 -5.16
N LEU A 176 2.03 2.44 -5.19
CA LEU A 176 1.34 3.53 -4.50
C LEU A 176 1.40 3.38 -2.99
N ASN A 177 1.28 2.17 -2.44
CA ASN A 177 1.47 1.92 -1.00
C ASN A 177 2.89 2.29 -0.54
N GLU A 178 3.94 1.99 -1.33
CA GLU A 178 5.32 2.41 -1.04
C GLU A 178 5.43 3.94 -1.02
N LEU A 179 4.87 4.64 -2.01
CA LEU A 179 4.87 6.11 -2.08
C LEU A 179 4.14 6.75 -0.91
N VAL A 180 2.95 6.23 -0.55
CA VAL A 180 2.18 6.69 0.63
C VAL A 180 2.99 6.48 1.90
N THR A 181 3.66 5.33 2.06
CA THR A 181 4.53 5.08 3.22
C THR A 181 5.67 6.10 3.33
N VAL A 182 6.32 6.43 2.21
CA VAL A 182 7.38 7.45 2.16
C VAL A 182 6.83 8.84 2.53
N PHE A 183 5.65 9.20 2.00
CA PHE A 183 5.01 10.47 2.29
C PHE A 183 4.66 10.61 3.77
N VAL A 184 3.96 9.64 4.34
CA VAL A 184 3.54 9.68 5.76
C VAL A 184 4.75 9.66 6.69
N ALA A 185 5.77 8.83 6.44
CA ALA A 185 6.98 8.79 7.27
C ALA A 185 7.75 10.13 7.29
N HIS A 186 7.66 10.94 6.22
CA HIS A 186 8.20 12.29 6.21
C HIS A 186 7.39 13.22 7.13
N GLU A 187 6.06 13.16 7.04
CA GLU A 187 5.14 13.99 7.82
C GLU A 187 5.18 13.65 9.33
N GLU A 188 5.30 12.36 9.71
CA GLU A 188 5.50 11.92 11.10
C GLU A 188 6.78 12.54 11.70
N GLY A 189 7.84 12.67 10.91
CA GLY A 189 9.08 13.34 11.31
C GLY A 189 8.92 14.82 11.67
N LEU A 190 7.79 15.43 11.27
CA LEU A 190 7.44 16.83 11.55
C LEU A 190 6.52 16.99 12.77
N GLY A 191 6.07 15.91 13.39
CA GLY A 191 5.31 15.93 14.65
C GLY A 191 3.83 16.31 14.46
N MET A 192 3.21 15.87 13.37
CA MET A 192 1.78 16.05 13.10
C MET A 192 0.88 15.16 13.95
#